data_30f527c387511d2afe0730ea9f652952
#
_entry.id   30f527c387511d2afe0730ea9f652952
#
_cell.length_a   1.000
_cell.length_b   1.000
_cell.length_c   1.000
_cell.angle_alpha   90.00
_cell.angle_beta   90.00
_cell.angle_gamma   90.00
#
_symmetry.space_group_name_H-M   'P 1'
#
loop_
_entity.id
_entity.type
_entity.pdbx_description
1 polymer ?
#
loop_
_entity_poly.entity_id
_entity_poly.type
_entity_poly.pdbx_seq_one_letter_code
_entity_poly.pdbx_strand_id
1 'polypeptide(L)'
;MNKRNALLALCLAGGSLATGVATQAAADVYVRIAPPAPRYEAVPVVQPGWEWAPGYWNWSGRRYVWVKGHRVHAHGHAHWVPDRWVESNGRWRREHGHWDDRR
;
A
#
# COMPACT_ATOMS: atom_id res chain seq x y z
N MET A 1 14.09 -46.54 16.70
CA MET A 1 13.81 -46.18 16.50
C MET A 1 13.78 -45.33 16.48
N ASN A 2 13.81 -44.90 16.62
CA ASN A 2 13.67 -44.04 16.55
C ASN A 2 14.12 -43.31 15.83
N LYS A 3 14.61 -43.30 15.37
CA LYS A 3 15.00 -42.77 14.58
C LYS A 3 14.25 -42.04 14.07
N ARG A 4 13.50 -42.17 13.86
CA ARG A 4 12.67 -41.54 13.34
C ARG A 4 12.52 -40.30 13.92
N ASN A 5 12.46 -40.26 14.86
CA ASN A 5 12.23 -39.16 15.52
C ASN A 5 13.11 -38.15 15.19
N ALA A 6 14.06 -38.41 15.09
CA ALA A 6 14.90 -37.46 14.85
C ALA A 6 14.51 -36.68 13.78
N LEU A 7 14.23 -37.18 12.91
CA LEU A 7 13.97 -36.46 11.90
C LEU A 7 13.08 -35.52 12.05
N LEU A 8 12.28 -35.79 12.64
CA LEU A 8 11.38 -34.91 12.71
C LEU A 8 11.85 -33.74 13.18
N ALA A 9 12.51 -33.84 13.96
CA ALA A 9 12.92 -32.69 14.49
C ALA A 9 13.26 -31.80 13.49
N LEU A 10 13.89 -32.18 12.74
CA LEU A 10 14.31 -31.36 11.88
C LEU A 10 13.43 -30.65 11.19
N CYS A 11 12.60 -31.20 10.88
CA CYS A 11 11.85 -30.52 10.13
C CYS A 11 11.53 -29.34 10.63
N LEU A 12 11.35 -29.32 11.55
CA LEU A 12 10.92 -28.23 12.02
C LEU A 12 11.69 -27.18 11.80
N ALA A 13 12.54 -27.40 12.04
CA ALA A 13 13.26 -26.33 11.99
C ALA A 13 13.01 -25.66 10.85
N GLY A 14 13.04 -26.16 10.11
CA GLY A 14 13.01 -25.46 9.11
C GLY A 14 12.27 -24.48 9.12
N GLY A 15 11.66 -24.62 9.47
CA GLY A 15 10.94 -23.74 9.31
C GLY A 15 11.20 -22.60 9.54
N SER A 16 11.47 -22.58 9.96
CA SER A 16 11.58 -21.48 10.20
C SER A 16 11.45 -20.66 9.38
N LEU A 17 11.21 -20.76 8.93
CA LEU A 17 11.04 -20.05 8.30
C LEU A 17 10.66 -19.07 8.30
N ALA A 18 10.48 -19.01 8.76
CA ALA A 18 10.07 -18.11 8.99
C ALA A 18 10.33 -17.16 8.45
N THR A 19 10.68 -17.15 8.31
CA THR A 19 11.09 -16.40 7.82
C THR A 19 10.61 -15.77 7.02
N GLY A 20 10.51 -15.98 6.62
CA GLY A 20 10.13 -15.43 5.75
C GLY A 20 9.32 -14.56 5.86
N VAL A 21 8.94 -14.54 6.15
CA VAL A 21 8.14 -13.80 6.31
C VAL A 21 8.23 -12.63 5.97
N ALA A 22 8.76 -12.39 6.07
CA ALA A 22 8.85 -11.28 5.90
C ALA A 22 8.54 -10.70 4.84
N THR A 23 8.53 -10.82 4.31
CA THR A 23 8.37 -10.31 3.35
C THR A 23 7.46 -9.95 2.93
N GLN A 24 7.08 -9.72 3.02
CA GLN A 24 6.25 -9.37 2.61
C GLN A 24 6.08 -8.44 1.85
N ALA A 25 6.64 -8.32 1.21
CA ALA A 25 6.28 -7.48 0.26
C ALA A 25 4.92 -7.70 0.00
N ALA A 26 4.20 -6.80 0.12
CA ALA A 26 2.84 -6.97 -0.12
C ALA A 26 2.63 -7.20 -1.59
N ALA A 27 1.95 -8.20 -1.92
CA ALA A 27 1.54 -8.38 -3.27
C ALA A 27 0.53 -7.31 -3.62
N ASP A 28 0.55 -6.83 -4.83
CA ASP A 28 -0.45 -5.92 -5.30
C ASP A 28 -1.81 -6.59 -5.30
N VAL A 29 -2.82 -5.83 -4.92
CA VAL A 29 -4.18 -6.29 -4.97
C VAL A 29 -4.79 -5.80 -6.26
N TYR A 30 -5.39 -6.72 -7.02
CA TYR A 30 -6.04 -6.38 -8.28
C TYR A 30 -7.54 -6.44 -8.10
N VAL A 31 -8.23 -5.41 -8.57
CA VAL A 31 -9.66 -5.28 -8.43
C VAL A 31 -10.27 -5.24 -9.81
N ARG A 32 -11.35 -5.97 -10.01
CA ARG A 32 -12.00 -6.01 -11.32
C ARG A 32 -13.05 -4.94 -11.49
N ILE A 33 -13.42 -4.27 -10.43
CA ILE A 33 -14.42 -3.22 -10.46
C ILE A 33 -13.68 -1.88 -10.53
N ALA A 34 -14.05 -1.06 -11.48
CA ALA A 34 -13.41 0.24 -11.61
C ALA A 34 -13.70 1.11 -10.40
N PRO A 35 -12.72 1.87 -9.92
CA PRO A 35 -12.98 2.78 -8.82
C PRO A 35 -13.93 3.90 -9.27
N PRO A 36 -14.70 4.46 -8.34
CA PRO A 36 -15.51 5.62 -8.66
C PRO A 36 -14.64 6.82 -8.98
N ALA A 37 -15.24 7.84 -9.56
CA ALA A 37 -14.52 9.08 -9.77
C ALA A 37 -14.07 9.64 -8.42
N PRO A 38 -12.91 10.28 -8.37
CA PRO A 38 -12.45 10.89 -7.12
C PRO A 38 -13.46 11.90 -6.60
N ARG A 39 -13.58 11.97 -5.30
CA ARG A 39 -14.44 12.96 -4.67
C ARG A 39 -13.75 14.30 -4.64
N TYR A 40 -14.54 15.32 -4.84
CA TYR A 40 -14.01 16.66 -4.64
C TYR A 40 -13.85 16.96 -3.16
N GLU A 41 -12.70 17.48 -2.80
CA GLU A 41 -12.46 17.99 -1.46
C GLU A 41 -11.80 19.34 -1.60
N ALA A 42 -12.28 20.31 -0.85
CA ALA A 42 -11.63 21.61 -0.83
C ALA A 42 -10.26 21.45 -0.21
N VAL A 43 -9.23 21.90 -0.90
CA VAL A 43 -7.87 21.82 -0.39
C VAL A 43 -7.64 23.01 0.53
N PRO A 44 -7.35 22.77 1.80
CA PRO A 44 -7.12 23.89 2.71
C PRO A 44 -5.78 24.55 2.46
N VAL A 45 -5.64 25.75 2.98
CA VAL A 45 -4.34 26.39 2.97
C VAL A 45 -3.43 25.60 3.87
N VAL A 46 -2.25 25.28 3.36
CA VAL A 46 -1.28 24.47 4.09
C VAL A 46 -0.12 25.37 4.47
N GLN A 47 0.28 25.30 5.72
CA GLN A 47 1.36 26.13 6.23
C GLN A 47 2.71 25.63 5.76
N PRO A 48 3.73 26.48 5.76
CA PRO A 48 5.08 26.03 5.42
C PRO A 48 5.47 24.85 6.28
N GLY A 49 6.16 23.90 5.69
CA GLY A 49 6.57 22.68 6.39
C GLY A 49 5.56 21.57 6.27
N TRP A 50 4.42 21.82 5.63
CA TRP A 50 3.38 20.83 5.44
C TRP A 50 3.00 20.75 3.97
N GLU A 51 2.42 19.64 3.60
CA GLU A 51 1.92 19.44 2.25
C GLU A 51 0.59 18.71 2.34
N TRP A 52 -0.22 18.88 1.31
CA TRP A 52 -1.55 18.26 1.29
C TRP A 52 -1.47 16.93 0.56
N ALA A 53 -1.94 15.87 1.22
CA ALA A 53 -2.08 14.57 0.60
C ALA A 53 -3.55 14.40 0.25
N PRO A 54 -3.90 14.43 -1.04
CA PRO A 54 -5.31 14.33 -1.42
C PRO A 54 -5.92 13.00 -1.01
N GLY A 55 -7.23 13.00 -0.89
CA GLY A 55 -7.95 11.78 -0.60
C GLY A 55 -7.92 10.82 -1.78
N TYR A 56 -8.28 9.61 -1.52
CA TYR A 56 -8.27 8.58 -2.55
C TYR A 56 -9.21 7.45 -2.17
N TRP A 57 -9.51 6.59 -3.15
CA TRP A 57 -10.31 5.41 -2.89
C TRP A 57 -9.42 4.28 -2.41
N ASN A 58 -9.82 3.64 -1.33
CA ASN A 58 -9.17 2.45 -0.82
C ASN A 58 -10.08 1.26 -1.01
N TRP A 59 -9.50 0.12 -1.36
CA TRP A 59 -10.29 -1.11 -1.53
C TRP A 59 -10.27 -1.88 -0.21
N SER A 60 -11.45 -2.12 0.34
CA SER A 60 -11.56 -2.77 1.64
C SER A 60 -11.55 -4.29 1.55
N GLY A 61 -11.53 -4.82 0.35
CA GLY A 61 -11.73 -6.24 0.09
C GLY A 61 -13.12 -6.53 -0.41
N ARG A 62 -14.02 -5.57 -0.28
CA ARG A 62 -15.38 -5.71 -0.74
C ARG A 62 -15.85 -4.53 -1.54
N ARG A 63 -15.38 -3.35 -1.23
CA ARG A 63 -15.86 -2.14 -1.88
C ARG A 63 -14.83 -1.05 -1.75
N TYR A 64 -15.02 0.00 -2.52
CA TYR A 64 -14.19 1.18 -2.42
C TYR A 64 -14.68 2.04 -1.26
N VAL A 65 -13.74 2.52 -0.46
CA VAL A 65 -14.01 3.39 0.68
C VAL A 65 -13.14 4.63 0.53
N TRP A 66 -13.75 5.79 0.67
CA TRP A 66 -13.01 7.03 0.49
C TRP A 66 -12.16 7.33 1.72
N VAL A 67 -10.88 7.62 1.49
CA VAL A 67 -9.96 8.08 2.53
C VAL A 67 -9.79 9.56 2.32
N LYS A 68 -10.10 10.35 3.33
CA LYS A 68 -10.02 11.79 3.21
C LYS A 68 -8.59 12.27 3.07
N GLY A 69 -8.43 13.37 2.36
CA GLY A 69 -7.13 14.01 2.32
C GLY A 69 -6.70 14.52 3.68
N HIS A 70 -5.41 14.69 3.84
CA HIS A 70 -4.90 15.17 5.11
C HIS A 70 -3.55 15.86 4.89
N ARG A 71 -3.09 16.54 5.91
CA ARG A 71 -1.80 17.22 5.86
C ARG A 71 -0.71 16.25 6.24
N VAL A 72 0.41 16.36 5.54
CA VAL A 72 1.59 15.57 5.84
C VAL A 72 2.77 16.50 5.99
N HIS A 73 3.76 16.10 6.77
CA HIS A 73 4.97 16.89 6.91
C HIS A 73 5.75 16.89 5.61
N ALA A 74 6.18 18.06 5.20
CA ALA A 74 6.96 18.17 3.98
C ALA A 74 8.30 17.47 4.14
N HIS A 75 8.80 16.93 3.03
CA HIS A 75 10.09 16.24 3.01
C HIS A 75 11.04 17.04 2.13
N GLY A 76 11.69 18.03 2.69
CA GLY A 76 12.65 18.81 1.95
C GLY A 76 12.05 19.36 0.66
N HIS A 77 12.65 19.05 -0.46
CA HIS A 77 12.15 19.50 -1.75
C HIS A 77 11.25 18.49 -2.44
N ALA A 78 10.99 17.37 -1.80
CA ALA A 78 10.13 16.36 -2.40
C ALA A 78 8.68 16.80 -2.39
N HIS A 79 7.92 16.30 -3.33
CA HIS A 79 6.48 16.55 -3.40
C HIS A 79 5.72 15.26 -3.20
N TRP A 80 4.55 15.40 -2.61
CA TRP A 80 3.70 14.23 -2.40
C TRP A 80 2.99 13.87 -3.71
N VAL A 81 3.14 12.62 -4.12
CA VAL A 81 2.43 12.07 -5.27
C VAL A 81 1.27 11.25 -4.74
N PRO A 82 0.04 11.61 -5.08
CA PRO A 82 -1.12 10.93 -4.48
C PRO A 82 -1.26 9.50 -4.94
N ASP A 83 -1.98 8.72 -4.14
CA ASP A 83 -2.41 7.40 -4.56
C ASP A 83 -3.28 7.49 -5.78
N ARG A 84 -3.18 6.51 -6.64
CA ARG A 84 -4.04 6.47 -7.81
C ARG A 84 -4.26 5.03 -8.25
N TRP A 85 -5.32 4.82 -8.98
CA TRP A 85 -5.64 3.51 -9.52
C TRP A 85 -5.27 3.46 -10.99
N VAL A 86 -4.67 2.36 -11.39
CA VAL A 86 -4.20 2.15 -12.76
C VAL A 86 -4.86 0.91 -13.30
N GLU A 87 -5.41 1.01 -14.50
CA GLU A 87 -6.08 -0.10 -15.13
C GLU A 87 -5.14 -0.82 -16.08
N SER A 88 -5.21 -2.13 -16.09
CA SER A 88 -4.44 -2.96 -17.01
C SER A 88 -5.22 -4.24 -17.23
N ASN A 89 -5.60 -4.49 -18.49
CA ASN A 89 -6.29 -5.72 -18.86
C ASN A 89 -7.55 -5.97 -18.03
N GLY A 90 -8.32 -4.92 -17.82
CA GLY A 90 -9.58 -5.06 -17.09
C GLY A 90 -9.44 -5.19 -15.60
N ARG A 91 -8.25 -5.04 -15.08
CA ARG A 91 -8.00 -5.09 -13.64
C ARG A 91 -7.40 -3.79 -13.19
N TRP A 92 -7.69 -3.44 -11.96
CA TRP A 92 -7.24 -2.17 -11.39
C TRP A 92 -6.29 -2.43 -10.25
N ARG A 93 -5.20 -1.68 -10.22
CA ARG A 93 -4.17 -1.76 -9.20
C ARG A 93 -3.92 -0.38 -8.64
N ARG A 94 -3.76 -0.27 -7.34
CA ARG A 94 -3.46 1.02 -6.74
C ARG A 94 -1.96 1.24 -6.68
N GLU A 95 -1.55 2.38 -7.16
CA GLU A 95 -0.20 2.87 -6.94
C GLU A 95 -0.23 3.74 -5.70
N HIS A 96 0.54 3.36 -4.70
CA HIS A 96 0.52 4.06 -3.42
C HIS A 96 1.13 5.44 -3.53
N GLY A 97 0.60 6.38 -2.75
CA GLY A 97 1.20 7.69 -2.66
C GLY A 97 2.63 7.59 -2.16
N HIS A 98 3.44 8.54 -2.56
CA HIS A 98 4.84 8.50 -2.20
C HIS A 98 5.45 9.88 -2.40
N TRP A 99 6.68 10.03 -1.93
CA TRP A 99 7.42 11.27 -2.09
C TRP A 99 8.29 11.17 -3.34
N ASP A 100 8.30 12.25 -4.09
CA ASP A 100 9.07 12.34 -5.32
C ASP A 100 9.86 13.64 -5.26
N ASP A 101 11.18 13.54 -5.28
CA ASP A 101 12.01 14.72 -5.19
C ASP A 101 12.54 15.17 -6.54
N ARG A 102 12.04 14.64 -7.62
CA ARG A 102 12.43 15.14 -8.94
C ARG A 102 11.83 16.51 -9.18
N ARG A 103 12.52 17.28 -9.98
CA ARG A 103 12.11 18.63 -10.25
C ARG A 103 11.65 18.86 -11.63
#